data_dd6ff9d57e47cfb4bb516a9799e36fa4
#
_entry.id   dd6ff9d57e47cfb4bb516a9799e36fa4
#
_cell.length_a   1.000
_cell.length_b   1.000
_cell.length_c   1.000
_cell.angle_alpha   90.00
_cell.angle_beta   90.00
_cell.angle_gamma   90.00
#
_symmetry.space_group_name_H-M   'P 1'
#
loop_
_entity.id
_entity.type
_entity.pdbx_description
1 polymer ?
#
loop_
_entity_poly.entity_id
_entity_poly.type
_entity_poly.pdbx_seq_one_letter_code
_entity_poly.pdbx_strand_id
1 'polypeptide(L)'
;MQAELEADSPAAAVVDSLRKQRDAIVSWEPRVRADEYDSVHQLRVATREMRSLLETFEGVLEGEQLGALEDELKHAAGVLGVARDAEVVEERFLELLDSDESGLVDDAARAHIAGDMRRDYNEAHAEIVAMLDSQRFMDLLDAIDGLLAKPPVAKQEAPEDTPAESKEVLYDHLKRGYKKLKKRHDKVDEHYHDTDLPLHEREDYVHDVRKAAKKLRYSANAAADAGLKAGRLAKACKALQSKLGDFQDAVTSRDRIQRLAEEARERGEDTFAYGMLYQRELDRGEQALSGYDEAVREVRKAFKKIKP
;
A
#
# COMPACT_ATOMS: atom_id res chain seq x y z
N MET A 1 -10.82 -36.94 13.17
CA MET A 1 -11.67 -36.16 14.09
C MET A 1 -11.39 -34.71 13.78
N GLN A 2 -12.34 -34.03 13.12
CA GLN A 2 -12.26 -32.60 12.87
C GLN A 2 -12.48 -31.89 14.21
N ALA A 3 -11.55 -31.04 14.61
CA ALA A 3 -11.85 -30.08 15.67
C ALA A 3 -12.87 -29.11 15.08
N GLU A 4 -14.12 -29.15 15.52
CA GLU A 4 -15.07 -28.07 15.27
C GLU A 4 -14.43 -26.78 15.85
N LEU A 5 -14.32 -25.75 15.01
CA LEU A 5 -13.87 -24.44 15.47
C LEU A 5 -14.85 -23.96 16.55
N GLU A 6 -14.37 -23.79 17.77
CA GLU A 6 -15.18 -23.15 18.81
C GLU A 6 -15.53 -21.73 18.36
N ALA A 7 -16.81 -21.37 18.42
CA ALA A 7 -17.34 -20.11 17.86
C ALA A 7 -16.66 -18.84 18.39
N ASP A 8 -16.09 -18.89 19.60
CA ASP A 8 -15.37 -17.76 20.23
C ASP A 8 -13.85 -17.90 20.18
N SER A 9 -13.29 -18.81 19.34
CA SER A 9 -11.85 -18.98 19.23
C SER A 9 -11.20 -17.90 18.35
N PRO A 10 -9.93 -17.54 18.60
CA PRO A 10 -9.17 -16.64 17.71
C PRO A 10 -9.16 -17.11 16.25
N ALA A 11 -9.10 -18.43 16.03
CA ALA A 11 -9.14 -19.02 14.71
C ALA A 11 -10.49 -18.80 14.01
N ALA A 12 -11.61 -18.88 14.71
CA ALA A 12 -12.94 -18.58 14.17
C ALA A 12 -13.02 -17.10 13.71
N ALA A 13 -12.53 -16.17 14.51
CA ALA A 13 -12.52 -14.75 14.17
C ALA A 13 -11.66 -14.46 12.92
N VAL A 14 -10.52 -15.14 12.77
CA VAL A 14 -9.66 -15.04 11.57
C VAL A 14 -10.38 -15.59 10.35
N VAL A 15 -10.97 -16.78 10.44
CA VAL A 15 -11.74 -17.41 9.35
C VAL A 15 -12.92 -16.54 8.92
N ASP A 16 -13.64 -15.93 9.85
CA ASP A 16 -14.74 -15.01 9.54
C ASP A 16 -14.24 -13.74 8.84
N SER A 17 -13.07 -13.23 9.22
CA SER A 17 -12.46 -12.10 8.55
C SER A 17 -12.02 -12.46 7.12
N LEU A 18 -11.44 -13.64 6.92
CA LEU A 18 -11.09 -14.15 5.59
C LEU A 18 -12.33 -14.35 4.71
N ARG A 19 -13.43 -14.89 5.29
CA ARG A 19 -14.71 -15.06 4.57
C ARG A 19 -15.26 -13.72 4.09
N LYS A 20 -15.21 -12.66 4.90
CA LYS A 20 -15.62 -11.31 4.49
C LYS A 20 -14.81 -10.81 3.29
N GLN A 21 -13.48 -11.03 3.27
CA GLN A 21 -12.66 -10.61 2.15
C GLN A 21 -12.93 -11.46 0.89
N ARG A 22 -13.16 -12.75 1.03
CA ARG A 22 -13.57 -13.63 -0.07
C ARG A 22 -14.89 -13.15 -0.69
N ASP A 23 -15.90 -12.84 0.11
CA ASP A 23 -17.18 -12.35 -0.36
C ASP A 23 -17.05 -10.97 -1.02
N ALA A 24 -16.18 -10.12 -0.51
CA ALA A 24 -15.84 -8.84 -1.14
C ALA A 24 -15.18 -9.05 -2.51
N ILE A 25 -14.19 -9.96 -2.65
CA ILE A 25 -13.54 -10.28 -3.94
C ILE A 25 -14.59 -10.72 -4.96
N VAL A 26 -15.46 -11.66 -4.61
CA VAL A 26 -16.51 -12.18 -5.52
C VAL A 26 -17.55 -11.11 -5.87
N SER A 27 -17.88 -10.23 -4.92
CA SER A 27 -18.85 -9.14 -5.14
C SER A 27 -18.30 -8.04 -6.05
N TRP A 28 -17.00 -7.73 -5.96
CA TRP A 28 -16.38 -6.67 -6.75
C TRP A 28 -15.92 -7.13 -8.14
N GLU A 29 -15.66 -8.42 -8.33
CA GLU A 29 -15.19 -8.99 -9.60
C GLU A 29 -16.09 -8.59 -10.80
N PRO A 30 -17.43 -8.78 -10.81
CA PRO A 30 -18.27 -8.39 -11.94
C PRO A 30 -18.32 -6.88 -12.15
N ARG A 31 -18.16 -6.08 -11.11
CA ARG A 31 -18.12 -4.62 -11.20
C ARG A 31 -16.82 -4.12 -11.82
N VAL A 32 -15.71 -4.79 -11.52
CA VAL A 32 -14.42 -4.51 -12.18
C VAL A 32 -14.52 -4.81 -13.67
N ARG A 33 -15.16 -5.91 -14.07
CA ARG A 33 -15.39 -6.21 -15.49
C ARG A 33 -16.24 -5.15 -16.20
N ALA A 34 -17.20 -4.58 -15.48
CA ALA A 34 -18.06 -3.50 -15.98
C ALA A 34 -17.41 -2.11 -15.92
N ASP A 35 -16.16 -2.01 -15.49
CA ASP A 35 -15.42 -0.74 -15.26
C ASP A 35 -16.23 0.25 -14.40
N GLU A 36 -16.88 -0.26 -13.34
CA GLU A 36 -17.61 0.61 -12.42
C GLU A 36 -16.63 1.44 -11.57
N TYR A 37 -17.02 2.68 -11.29
CA TYR A 37 -16.22 3.58 -10.45
C TYR A 37 -15.76 2.91 -9.14
N ASP A 38 -14.51 3.13 -8.75
CA ASP A 38 -13.86 2.61 -7.53
C ASP A 38 -13.78 1.07 -7.43
N SER A 39 -14.26 0.32 -8.43
CA SER A 39 -14.32 -1.14 -8.37
C SER A 39 -12.93 -1.79 -8.29
N VAL A 40 -11.98 -1.32 -9.08
CA VAL A 40 -10.58 -1.79 -9.07
C VAL A 40 -9.94 -1.53 -7.70
N HIS A 41 -10.17 -0.34 -7.11
CA HIS A 41 -9.71 -0.02 -5.77
C HIS A 41 -10.25 -0.99 -4.72
N GLN A 42 -11.55 -1.25 -4.72
CA GLN A 42 -12.22 -2.11 -3.75
C GLN A 42 -11.76 -3.57 -3.86
N LEU A 43 -11.64 -4.10 -5.08
CA LEU A 43 -11.12 -5.46 -5.31
C LEU A 43 -9.67 -5.58 -4.82
N ARG A 44 -8.84 -4.56 -5.09
CA ARG A 44 -7.46 -4.49 -4.60
C ARG A 44 -7.38 -4.42 -3.08
N VAL A 45 -8.26 -3.66 -2.43
CA VAL A 45 -8.35 -3.60 -0.96
C VAL A 45 -8.66 -4.98 -0.39
N ALA A 46 -9.71 -5.64 -0.88
CA ALA A 46 -10.12 -6.97 -0.41
C ALA A 46 -8.99 -8.02 -0.57
N THR A 47 -8.33 -8.05 -1.73
CA THR A 47 -7.21 -8.96 -2.01
C THR A 47 -6.03 -8.69 -1.07
N ARG A 48 -5.69 -7.41 -0.81
CA ARG A 48 -4.60 -7.04 0.09
C ARG A 48 -4.92 -7.30 1.55
N GLU A 49 -6.15 -7.07 1.98
CA GLU A 49 -6.59 -7.37 3.35
C GLU A 49 -6.57 -8.87 3.60
N MET A 50 -7.04 -9.68 2.66
CA MET A 50 -6.95 -11.14 2.76
C MET A 50 -5.51 -11.60 2.95
N ARG A 51 -4.58 -11.12 2.11
CA ARG A 51 -3.16 -11.45 2.26
C ARG A 51 -2.60 -10.99 3.61
N SER A 52 -2.95 -9.77 4.05
CA SER A 52 -2.50 -9.24 5.34
C SER A 52 -3.03 -10.06 6.53
N LEU A 53 -4.23 -10.60 6.44
CA LEU A 53 -4.78 -11.51 7.46
C LEU A 53 -3.98 -12.80 7.53
N LEU A 54 -3.64 -13.43 6.39
CA LEU A 54 -2.82 -14.63 6.35
C LEU A 54 -1.43 -14.38 6.97
N GLU A 55 -0.74 -13.32 6.53
CA GLU A 55 0.58 -12.91 7.06
C GLU A 55 0.54 -12.60 8.58
N THR A 56 -0.54 -11.97 9.06
CA THR A 56 -0.64 -11.52 10.46
C THR A 56 -0.93 -12.66 11.42
N PHE A 57 -1.72 -13.62 10.96
CA PHE A 57 -2.16 -14.76 11.76
C PHE A 57 -1.42 -16.05 11.39
N GLU A 58 -0.23 -15.94 10.84
CA GLU A 58 0.76 -17.01 10.79
C GLU A 58 0.97 -17.56 12.23
N GLY A 59 0.75 -18.84 12.42
CA GLY A 59 0.74 -19.47 13.77
C GLY A 59 -0.66 -19.66 14.39
N VAL A 60 -1.71 -19.00 13.88
CA VAL A 60 -3.11 -19.35 14.14
C VAL A 60 -3.61 -20.34 13.08
N LEU A 61 -3.19 -20.14 11.83
CA LEU A 61 -3.37 -21.07 10.72
C LEU A 61 -1.99 -21.58 10.30
N GLU A 62 -1.85 -22.89 10.12
CA GLU A 62 -0.59 -23.52 9.70
C GLU A 62 -0.83 -24.53 8.58
N GLY A 63 -0.11 -24.36 7.47
CA GLY A 63 -0.19 -25.29 6.34
C GLY A 63 0.66 -24.82 5.16
N GLU A 64 1.27 -25.77 4.44
CA GLU A 64 2.11 -25.49 3.27
C GLU A 64 1.34 -24.73 2.18
N GLN A 65 0.01 -24.91 2.10
CA GLN A 65 -0.84 -24.23 1.12
C GLN A 65 -0.97 -22.72 1.34
N LEU A 66 -0.70 -22.21 2.56
CA LEU A 66 -0.86 -20.78 2.89
C LEU A 66 0.13 -19.92 2.12
N GLY A 67 1.40 -20.35 2.04
CA GLY A 67 2.41 -19.62 1.29
C GLY A 67 2.09 -19.52 -0.21
N ALA A 68 1.60 -20.60 -0.82
CA ALA A 68 1.16 -20.59 -2.21
C ALA A 68 -0.03 -19.63 -2.41
N LEU A 69 -0.99 -19.63 -1.49
CA LEU A 69 -2.16 -18.74 -1.53
C LEU A 69 -1.73 -17.27 -1.39
N GLU A 70 -0.79 -16.96 -0.50
CA GLU A 70 -0.24 -15.61 -0.34
C GLU A 70 0.46 -15.12 -1.61
N ASP A 71 1.21 -15.99 -2.31
CA ASP A 71 1.88 -15.66 -3.56
C ASP A 71 0.86 -15.39 -4.69
N GLU A 72 -0.23 -16.15 -4.77
CA GLU A 72 -1.30 -15.92 -5.73
C GLU A 72 -2.06 -14.61 -5.44
N LEU A 73 -2.38 -14.33 -4.19
CA LEU A 73 -2.96 -13.04 -3.77
C LEU A 73 -2.03 -11.87 -4.05
N LYS A 74 -0.73 -12.05 -3.88
CA LYS A 74 0.29 -11.05 -4.21
C LYS A 74 0.34 -10.77 -5.71
N HIS A 75 0.25 -11.81 -6.53
CA HIS A 75 0.19 -11.67 -7.98
C HIS A 75 -1.06 -10.89 -8.40
N ALA A 76 -2.25 -11.29 -7.96
CA ALA A 76 -3.50 -10.61 -8.25
C ALA A 76 -3.47 -9.14 -7.79
N ALA A 77 -2.99 -8.87 -6.55
CA ALA A 77 -2.80 -7.51 -6.04
C ALA A 77 -1.79 -6.69 -6.86
N GLY A 78 -0.83 -7.32 -7.50
CA GLY A 78 0.12 -6.69 -8.41
C GLY A 78 -0.55 -6.19 -9.69
N VAL A 79 -1.33 -7.06 -10.36
CA VAL A 79 -2.07 -6.70 -11.57
C VAL A 79 -3.07 -5.58 -11.27
N LEU A 80 -3.89 -5.73 -10.22
CA LEU A 80 -4.82 -4.68 -9.77
C LEU A 80 -4.10 -3.38 -9.39
N GLY A 81 -2.84 -3.48 -8.94
CA GLY A 81 -2.02 -2.34 -8.57
C GLY A 81 -1.71 -1.43 -9.74
N VAL A 82 -1.35 -1.99 -10.89
CA VAL A 82 -1.00 -1.22 -12.09
C VAL A 82 -2.19 -0.37 -12.56
N ALA A 83 -3.38 -0.95 -12.65
CA ALA A 83 -4.57 -0.21 -13.05
C ALA A 83 -4.99 0.84 -12.01
N ARG A 84 -4.93 0.53 -10.71
CA ARG A 84 -5.24 1.53 -9.67
C ARG A 84 -4.24 2.68 -9.67
N ASP A 85 -2.97 2.40 -9.90
CA ASP A 85 -1.97 3.45 -9.98
C ASP A 85 -2.21 4.35 -11.23
N ALA A 86 -2.65 3.77 -12.37
CA ALA A 86 -3.07 4.52 -13.55
C ALA A 86 -4.33 5.37 -13.28
N GLU A 87 -5.34 4.80 -12.63
CA GLU A 87 -6.59 5.49 -12.26
C GLU A 87 -6.31 6.69 -11.33
N VAL A 88 -5.51 6.51 -10.29
CA VAL A 88 -5.12 7.59 -9.38
C VAL A 88 -4.37 8.70 -10.11
N VAL A 89 -3.50 8.32 -11.04
CA VAL A 89 -2.74 9.29 -11.85
C VAL A 89 -3.69 10.03 -12.79
N GLU A 90 -4.65 9.35 -13.46
CA GLU A 90 -5.67 9.98 -14.31
C GLU A 90 -6.50 11.00 -13.50
N GLU A 91 -7.07 10.59 -12.35
CA GLU A 91 -7.84 11.48 -11.47
C GLU A 91 -7.03 12.73 -11.09
N ARG A 92 -5.77 12.51 -10.69
CA ARG A 92 -4.87 13.59 -10.27
C ARG A 92 -4.52 14.56 -11.40
N PHE A 93 -4.37 14.06 -12.62
CA PHE A 93 -4.10 14.90 -13.78
C PHE A 93 -5.30 15.72 -14.20
N LEU A 94 -6.49 15.14 -14.15
CA LEU A 94 -7.73 15.88 -14.39
C LEU A 94 -7.87 17.04 -13.38
N GLU A 95 -7.60 16.77 -12.09
CA GLU A 95 -7.57 17.83 -11.05
C GLU A 95 -6.53 18.94 -11.38
N LEU A 96 -5.33 18.55 -11.82
CA LEU A 96 -4.28 19.52 -12.18
C LEU A 96 -4.67 20.37 -13.39
N LEU A 97 -5.25 19.73 -14.41
CA LEU A 97 -5.75 20.42 -15.61
C LEU A 97 -6.91 21.36 -15.27
N ASP A 98 -7.84 20.92 -14.41
CA ASP A 98 -8.98 21.73 -13.97
C ASP A 98 -8.58 22.91 -13.08
N SER A 99 -7.51 22.75 -12.31
CA SER A 99 -6.93 23.82 -11.48
C SER A 99 -6.04 24.79 -12.26
N ASP A 100 -5.88 24.60 -13.56
CA ASP A 100 -5.04 25.50 -14.37
C ASP A 100 -5.76 26.79 -14.72
N GLU A 101 -5.43 27.86 -13.99
CA GLU A 101 -5.91 29.23 -14.23
C GLU A 101 -4.99 30.02 -15.16
N SER A 102 -3.86 29.43 -15.62
CA SER A 102 -2.86 30.15 -16.43
C SER A 102 -3.35 30.42 -17.85
N GLY A 103 -4.29 29.59 -18.36
CA GLY A 103 -4.72 29.61 -19.76
C GLY A 103 -3.66 29.16 -20.76
N LEU A 104 -2.54 28.61 -20.27
CA LEU A 104 -1.42 28.15 -21.10
C LEU A 104 -1.59 26.70 -21.57
N VAL A 105 -2.46 25.94 -20.92
CA VAL A 105 -2.85 24.59 -21.35
C VAL A 105 -4.13 24.70 -22.17
N ASP A 106 -3.99 24.67 -23.48
CA ASP A 106 -5.12 24.77 -24.42
C ASP A 106 -5.98 23.47 -24.41
N ASP A 107 -7.14 23.54 -25.07
CA ASP A 107 -8.07 22.42 -25.14
C ASP A 107 -7.50 21.19 -25.87
N ALA A 108 -6.61 21.41 -26.85
CA ALA A 108 -5.96 20.33 -27.58
C ALA A 108 -4.96 19.57 -26.68
N ALA A 109 -4.13 20.31 -25.93
CA ALA A 109 -3.20 19.72 -24.96
C ALA A 109 -3.96 18.98 -23.84
N ARG A 110 -5.07 19.57 -23.36
CA ARG A 110 -5.95 18.88 -22.37
C ARG A 110 -6.49 17.57 -22.89
N ALA A 111 -7.02 17.57 -24.11
CA ALA A 111 -7.60 16.38 -24.73
C ALA A 111 -6.52 15.29 -24.96
N HIS A 112 -5.31 15.66 -25.37
CA HIS A 112 -4.21 14.73 -25.58
C HIS A 112 -3.77 14.10 -24.24
N ILE A 113 -3.54 14.92 -23.22
CA ILE A 113 -3.12 14.43 -21.89
C ILE A 113 -4.17 13.49 -21.30
N ALA A 114 -5.46 13.87 -21.35
CA ALA A 114 -6.56 13.03 -20.86
C ALA A 114 -6.67 11.73 -21.69
N GLY A 115 -6.48 11.80 -23.00
CA GLY A 115 -6.50 10.63 -23.89
C GLY A 115 -5.35 9.65 -23.60
N ASP A 116 -4.14 10.15 -23.38
CA ASP A 116 -2.98 9.34 -23.04
C ASP A 116 -3.15 8.65 -21.67
N MET A 117 -3.69 9.37 -20.66
CA MET A 117 -3.99 8.81 -19.34
C MET A 117 -5.02 7.70 -19.43
N ARG A 118 -6.12 7.95 -20.18
CA ARG A 118 -7.20 6.97 -20.32
C ARG A 118 -6.75 5.73 -21.07
N ARG A 119 -5.88 5.87 -22.07
CA ARG A 119 -5.29 4.73 -22.79
C ARG A 119 -4.57 3.80 -21.83
N ASP A 120 -3.73 4.35 -20.97
CA ASP A 120 -2.96 3.57 -20.01
C ASP A 120 -3.83 2.83 -19.01
N TYR A 121 -4.86 3.51 -18.50
CA TYR A 121 -5.83 2.87 -17.64
C TYR A 121 -6.54 1.72 -18.38
N ASN A 122 -6.99 1.94 -19.62
CA ASN A 122 -7.69 0.93 -20.42
C ASN A 122 -6.81 -0.30 -20.69
N GLU A 123 -5.51 -0.10 -20.98
CA GLU A 123 -4.55 -1.20 -21.15
C GLU A 123 -4.39 -1.99 -19.85
N ALA A 124 -4.19 -1.30 -18.72
CA ALA A 124 -4.07 -1.94 -17.42
C ALA A 124 -5.39 -2.64 -16.98
N HIS A 125 -6.55 -2.08 -17.31
CA HIS A 125 -7.84 -2.69 -17.04
C HIS A 125 -8.05 -3.95 -17.90
N ALA A 126 -7.63 -3.96 -19.16
CA ALA A 126 -7.67 -5.15 -20.00
C ALA A 126 -6.83 -6.31 -19.41
N GLU A 127 -5.67 -6.00 -18.82
CA GLU A 127 -4.85 -7.00 -18.11
C GLU A 127 -5.57 -7.55 -16.87
N ILE A 128 -6.34 -6.71 -16.15
CA ILE A 128 -7.18 -7.19 -15.04
C ILE A 128 -8.23 -8.16 -15.56
N VAL A 129 -8.96 -7.81 -16.61
CA VAL A 129 -9.99 -8.68 -17.18
C VAL A 129 -9.40 -10.01 -17.64
N ALA A 130 -8.24 -9.98 -18.30
CA ALA A 130 -7.50 -11.20 -18.68
C ALA A 130 -7.08 -12.05 -17.47
N MET A 131 -6.64 -11.42 -16.39
CA MET A 131 -6.33 -12.13 -15.13
C MET A 131 -7.59 -12.77 -14.55
N LEU A 132 -8.71 -12.04 -14.47
CA LEU A 132 -9.99 -12.55 -13.95
C LEU A 132 -10.55 -13.72 -14.79
N ASP A 133 -10.26 -13.76 -16.09
CA ASP A 133 -10.66 -14.84 -17.01
C ASP A 133 -9.72 -16.05 -16.95
N SER A 134 -8.58 -15.94 -16.27
CA SER A 134 -7.57 -16.98 -16.24
C SER A 134 -7.96 -18.14 -15.32
N GLN A 135 -7.54 -19.36 -15.69
CA GLN A 135 -7.65 -20.52 -14.80
C GLN A 135 -6.95 -20.27 -13.45
N ARG A 136 -5.87 -19.52 -13.46
CA ARG A 136 -5.11 -19.17 -12.25
C ARG A 136 -5.96 -18.41 -11.24
N PHE A 137 -6.82 -17.49 -11.69
CA PHE A 137 -7.72 -16.76 -10.78
C PHE A 137 -8.86 -17.66 -10.25
N MET A 138 -9.37 -18.56 -11.09
CA MET A 138 -10.35 -19.56 -10.63
C MET A 138 -9.74 -20.50 -9.59
N ASP A 139 -8.52 -20.99 -9.83
CA ASP A 139 -7.79 -21.83 -8.87
C ASP A 139 -7.52 -21.09 -7.55
N LEU A 140 -7.25 -19.77 -7.61
CA LEU A 140 -7.12 -18.92 -6.42
C LEU A 140 -8.43 -18.89 -5.60
N LEU A 141 -9.59 -18.69 -6.26
CA LEU A 141 -10.88 -18.70 -5.57
C LEU A 141 -11.19 -20.06 -4.95
N ASP A 142 -10.92 -21.14 -5.68
CA ASP A 142 -11.09 -22.51 -5.18
C ASP A 142 -10.18 -22.81 -3.98
N ALA A 143 -8.94 -22.31 -3.99
CA ALA A 143 -8.00 -22.43 -2.89
C ALA A 143 -8.48 -21.65 -1.64
N ILE A 144 -9.03 -20.46 -1.83
CA ILE A 144 -9.66 -19.67 -0.74
C ILE A 144 -10.86 -20.42 -0.18
N ASP A 145 -11.75 -20.92 -1.03
CA ASP A 145 -12.94 -21.67 -0.60
C ASP A 145 -12.55 -22.99 0.13
N GLY A 146 -11.53 -23.67 -0.35
CA GLY A 146 -10.96 -24.86 0.30
C GLY A 146 -10.40 -24.54 1.69
N LEU A 147 -9.68 -23.42 1.83
CA LEU A 147 -9.17 -22.91 3.11
C LEU A 147 -10.32 -22.61 4.10
N LEU A 148 -11.38 -21.94 3.62
CA LEU A 148 -12.54 -21.58 4.45
C LEU A 148 -13.39 -22.79 4.84
N ALA A 149 -13.45 -23.83 3.99
CA ALA A 149 -14.16 -25.07 4.27
C ALA A 149 -13.41 -25.97 5.29
N LYS A 150 -12.07 -25.94 5.25
CA LYS A 150 -11.20 -26.72 6.14
C LYS A 150 -10.03 -25.87 6.63
N PRO A 151 -10.25 -24.94 7.56
CA PRO A 151 -9.17 -24.10 8.07
C PRO A 151 -8.09 -24.96 8.74
N PRO A 152 -6.82 -24.80 8.33
CA PRO A 152 -5.70 -25.53 8.94
C PRO A 152 -5.29 -24.83 10.25
N VAL A 153 -6.06 -25.05 11.31
CA VAL A 153 -5.79 -24.45 12.63
C VAL A 153 -4.54 -25.07 13.22
N ALA A 154 -3.61 -24.22 13.63
CA ALA A 154 -2.43 -24.63 14.36
C ALA A 154 -2.80 -25.38 15.63
N LYS A 155 -2.10 -26.48 15.91
CA LYS A 155 -2.22 -27.12 17.22
C LYS A 155 -1.60 -26.16 18.24
N GLN A 156 -2.42 -25.51 19.06
CA GLN A 156 -1.93 -24.70 20.16
C GLN A 156 -1.10 -25.57 21.12
N GLU A 157 0.22 -25.51 20.97
CA GLU A 157 1.08 -25.73 22.12
C GLU A 157 0.99 -24.46 22.96
N ALA A 158 0.53 -24.59 24.21
CA ALA A 158 0.44 -23.45 25.11
C ALA A 158 1.85 -22.80 25.19
N PRO A 159 1.99 -21.48 24.96
CA PRO A 159 3.29 -20.85 25.06
C PRO A 159 3.80 -21.05 26.51
N GLU A 160 5.01 -21.63 26.63
CA GLU A 160 5.71 -21.77 27.93
C GLU A 160 6.17 -20.40 28.46
N ASP A 161 6.10 -19.35 27.63
CA ASP A 161 6.58 -18.01 27.99
C ASP A 161 5.61 -17.29 28.92
N THR A 162 6.14 -16.68 29.97
CA THR A 162 5.36 -15.83 30.85
C THR A 162 4.89 -14.57 30.10
N PRO A 163 3.74 -13.96 30.44
CA PRO A 163 3.26 -12.72 29.79
C PRO A 163 4.26 -11.55 29.86
N ALA A 164 5.21 -11.59 30.80
CA ALA A 164 6.26 -10.59 30.96
C ALA A 164 7.38 -10.77 29.89
N GLU A 165 7.84 -12.00 29.66
CA GLU A 165 8.84 -12.32 28.63
C GLU A 165 8.32 -11.99 27.22
N SER A 166 7.05 -12.31 26.94
CA SER A 166 6.41 -11.96 25.69
C SER A 166 6.39 -10.44 25.44
N LYS A 167 6.17 -9.60 26.47
CA LYS A 167 6.20 -8.12 26.34
C LYS A 167 7.59 -7.58 26.10
N GLU A 168 8.61 -8.15 26.72
CA GLU A 168 10.00 -7.74 26.52
C GLU A 168 10.46 -8.04 25.09
N VAL A 169 10.14 -9.21 24.56
CA VAL A 169 10.40 -9.60 23.16
C VAL A 169 9.73 -8.63 22.18
N LEU A 170 8.45 -8.31 22.42
CA LEU A 170 7.71 -7.35 21.59
C LEU A 170 8.30 -5.95 21.66
N TYR A 171 8.71 -5.49 22.85
CA TYR A 171 9.38 -4.21 23.03
C TYR A 171 10.70 -4.15 22.26
N ASP A 172 11.52 -5.20 22.35
CA ASP A 172 12.79 -5.27 21.63
C ASP A 172 12.57 -5.30 20.09
N HIS A 173 11.50 -5.91 19.63
CA HIS A 173 11.11 -5.87 18.21
C HIS A 173 10.77 -4.43 17.78
N LEU A 174 9.95 -3.73 18.56
CA LEU A 174 9.63 -2.31 18.31
C LEU A 174 10.88 -1.42 18.34
N LYS A 175 11.79 -1.67 19.26
CA LYS A 175 13.06 -0.94 19.38
C LYS A 175 13.94 -1.12 18.14
N ARG A 176 14.01 -2.34 17.58
CA ARG A 176 14.72 -2.60 16.32
C ARG A 176 14.07 -1.88 15.15
N GLY A 177 12.73 -1.94 15.05
CA GLY A 177 11.96 -1.21 14.03
C GLY A 177 12.17 0.30 14.12
N TYR A 178 12.10 0.88 15.31
CA TYR A 178 12.34 2.30 15.54
C TYR A 178 13.77 2.72 15.16
N LYS A 179 14.78 1.92 15.52
CA LYS A 179 16.18 2.18 15.12
C LYS A 179 16.34 2.19 13.60
N LYS A 180 15.67 1.29 12.89
CA LYS A 180 15.68 1.26 11.42
C LYS A 180 15.04 2.53 10.84
N LEU A 181 13.88 2.95 11.36
CA LEU A 181 13.23 4.19 10.93
C LEU A 181 14.13 5.40 11.18
N LYS A 182 14.72 5.51 12.38
CA LYS A 182 15.65 6.59 12.70
C LYS A 182 16.83 6.65 11.74
N LYS A 183 17.48 5.50 11.46
CA LYS A 183 18.60 5.45 10.50
C LYS A 183 18.20 5.90 9.10
N ARG A 184 16.94 5.65 8.66
CA ARG A 184 16.42 6.11 7.36
C ARG A 184 16.14 7.61 7.38
N HIS A 185 15.59 8.12 8.48
CA HIS A 185 15.40 9.55 8.67
C HIS A 185 16.74 10.31 8.69
N ASP A 186 17.74 9.83 9.43
CA ASP A 186 19.08 10.45 9.49
C ASP A 186 19.66 10.59 8.04
N LYS A 187 19.38 9.65 7.13
CA LYS A 187 19.80 9.75 5.71
C LYS A 187 19.02 10.81 4.92
N VAL A 188 17.73 11.00 5.21
CA VAL A 188 16.96 12.09 4.59
C VAL A 188 17.53 13.44 5.01
N ASP A 189 17.81 13.62 6.31
CA ASP A 189 18.42 14.85 6.83
C ASP A 189 19.80 15.15 6.20
N GLU A 190 20.58 14.12 5.90
CA GLU A 190 21.91 14.25 5.33
C GLU A 190 21.88 14.51 3.81
N HIS A 191 20.97 13.88 3.07
CA HIS A 191 21.09 13.80 1.61
C HIS A 191 19.92 14.41 0.83
N TYR A 192 18.76 14.66 1.44
CA TYR A 192 17.59 15.13 0.67
C TYR A 192 17.81 16.49 0.00
N HIS A 193 18.58 17.36 0.64
CA HIS A 193 18.90 18.69 0.11
C HIS A 193 20.25 18.74 -0.63
N ASP A 194 20.92 17.64 -0.81
CA ASP A 194 22.18 17.55 -1.53
C ASP A 194 21.91 17.59 -3.04
N THR A 195 22.19 18.74 -3.66
CA THR A 195 21.98 18.96 -5.09
C THR A 195 22.99 18.25 -5.99
N ASP A 196 24.05 17.69 -5.43
CA ASP A 196 25.02 16.88 -6.18
C ASP A 196 24.46 15.46 -6.44
N LEU A 197 23.42 15.05 -5.68
CA LEU A 197 22.71 13.80 -5.90
C LEU A 197 21.55 13.99 -6.89
N PRO A 198 21.31 13.00 -7.76
CA PRO A 198 20.12 12.98 -8.61
C PRO A 198 18.83 13.07 -7.79
N LEU A 199 17.80 13.74 -8.32
CA LEU A 199 16.54 13.94 -7.61
C LEU A 199 15.91 12.62 -7.17
N HIS A 200 15.89 11.60 -8.03
CA HIS A 200 15.32 10.29 -7.71
C HIS A 200 16.04 9.59 -6.53
N GLU A 201 17.37 9.73 -6.41
CA GLU A 201 18.10 9.16 -5.27
C GLU A 201 17.71 9.86 -3.96
N ARG A 202 17.51 11.17 -4.00
CA ARG A 202 17.07 11.94 -2.83
C ARG A 202 15.65 11.52 -2.39
N GLU A 203 14.78 11.27 -3.33
CA GLU A 203 13.40 10.82 -3.12
C GLU A 203 13.33 9.38 -2.58
N ASP A 204 14.26 8.51 -3.00
CA ASP A 204 14.37 7.15 -2.48
C ASP A 204 14.66 7.11 -0.97
N TYR A 205 15.41 8.07 -0.42
CA TYR A 205 15.59 8.16 1.02
C TYR A 205 14.27 8.42 1.74
N VAL A 206 13.43 9.29 1.21
CA VAL A 206 12.09 9.59 1.75
C VAL A 206 11.17 8.36 1.65
N HIS A 207 11.19 7.67 0.50
CA HIS A 207 10.45 6.42 0.29
C HIS A 207 10.86 5.34 1.30
N ASP A 208 12.13 5.23 1.60
CA ASP A 208 12.66 4.29 2.60
C ASP A 208 12.15 4.57 4.02
N VAL A 209 12.02 5.86 4.40
CA VAL A 209 11.37 6.24 5.68
C VAL A 209 9.91 5.81 5.69
N ARG A 210 9.18 6.00 4.59
CA ARG A 210 7.76 5.56 4.46
C ARG A 210 7.63 4.05 4.65
N LYS A 211 8.49 3.25 4.00
CA LYS A 211 8.55 1.79 4.19
C LYS A 211 8.83 1.40 5.64
N ALA A 212 9.80 2.07 6.28
CA ALA A 212 10.15 1.80 7.68
C ALA A 212 9.01 2.18 8.64
N ALA A 213 8.34 3.32 8.40
CA ALA A 213 7.19 3.75 9.19
C ALA A 213 6.01 2.77 9.06
N LYS A 214 5.75 2.26 7.84
CA LYS A 214 4.73 1.23 7.59
C LYS A 214 5.00 -0.04 8.39
N LYS A 215 6.24 -0.57 8.33
CA LYS A 215 6.64 -1.77 9.09
C LYS A 215 6.52 -1.56 10.59
N LEU A 216 6.99 -0.41 11.10
CA LEU A 216 6.91 -0.10 12.53
C LEU A 216 5.45 0.06 12.99
N ARG A 217 4.56 0.61 12.15
CA ARG A 217 3.13 0.71 12.43
C ARG A 217 2.50 -0.67 12.64
N TYR A 218 2.76 -1.63 11.74
CA TYR A 218 2.22 -2.97 11.86
C TYR A 218 2.74 -3.68 13.13
N SER A 219 4.04 -3.59 13.39
CA SER A 219 4.61 -4.12 14.63
C SER A 219 4.01 -3.48 15.88
N ALA A 220 3.71 -2.17 15.83
CA ALA A 220 3.12 -1.46 16.96
C ALA A 220 1.63 -1.83 17.18
N ASN A 221 0.88 -2.11 16.10
CA ASN A 221 -0.49 -2.63 16.21
C ASN A 221 -0.47 -4.03 16.85
N ALA A 222 0.32 -4.96 16.31
CA ALA A 222 0.44 -6.31 16.86
C ALA A 222 0.86 -6.29 18.34
N ALA A 223 1.82 -5.43 18.70
CA ALA A 223 2.23 -5.28 20.09
C ALA A 223 1.12 -4.68 20.98
N ALA A 224 0.28 -3.79 20.44
CA ALA A 224 -0.85 -3.22 21.16
C ALA A 224 -1.93 -4.28 21.42
N ASP A 225 -2.22 -5.11 20.42
CA ASP A 225 -3.18 -6.22 20.51
C ASP A 225 -2.72 -7.27 21.54
N ALA A 226 -1.40 -7.46 21.67
CA ALA A 226 -0.78 -8.30 22.71
C ALA A 226 -0.62 -7.59 24.08
N GLY A 227 -1.27 -6.44 24.29
CA GLY A 227 -1.36 -5.74 25.57
C GLY A 227 -0.19 -4.83 25.92
N LEU A 228 0.72 -4.51 24.96
CA LEU A 228 1.73 -3.49 25.15
C LEU A 228 1.13 -2.09 24.80
N LYS A 229 1.50 -1.04 25.54
CA LYS A 229 0.98 0.32 25.30
C LYS A 229 1.59 0.98 24.05
N ALA A 230 1.46 0.31 22.87
CA ALA A 230 2.06 0.73 21.61
C ALA A 230 1.09 1.47 20.65
N GLY A 231 -0.21 1.58 20.94
CA GLY A 231 -1.20 2.18 20.04
C GLY A 231 -0.92 3.64 19.67
N ARG A 232 -0.27 4.42 20.56
CA ARG A 232 0.17 5.79 20.22
C ARG A 232 1.28 5.79 19.19
N LEU A 233 2.21 4.83 19.26
CA LEU A 233 3.26 4.66 18.26
C LEU A 233 2.67 4.28 16.91
N ALA A 234 1.72 3.34 16.87
CA ALA A 234 1.02 2.96 15.65
C ALA A 234 0.33 4.16 14.99
N LYS A 235 -0.38 4.99 15.78
CA LYS A 235 -1.04 6.21 15.29
C LYS A 235 -0.04 7.23 14.74
N ALA A 236 1.07 7.46 15.43
CA ALA A 236 2.11 8.38 14.97
C ALA A 236 2.77 7.89 13.67
N CYS A 237 3.06 6.60 13.56
CA CYS A 237 3.58 5.99 12.33
C CYS A 237 2.57 6.07 11.17
N LYS A 238 1.26 5.93 11.45
CA LYS A 238 0.20 6.11 10.44
C LYS A 238 0.21 7.53 9.90
N ALA A 239 0.29 8.53 10.78
CA ALA A 239 0.32 9.95 10.39
C ALA A 239 1.55 10.27 9.52
N LEU A 240 2.74 9.80 9.92
CA LEU A 240 3.96 9.93 9.12
C LEU A 240 3.81 9.24 7.76
N GLN A 241 3.29 8.02 7.72
CA GLN A 241 3.08 7.26 6.49
C GLN A 241 2.11 7.96 5.52
N SER A 242 1.00 8.55 6.03
CA SER A 242 0.05 9.30 5.18
C SER A 242 0.72 10.51 4.56
N LYS A 243 1.44 11.31 5.35
CA LYS A 243 2.17 12.48 4.86
C LYS A 243 3.19 12.13 3.77
N LEU A 244 3.95 11.05 3.97
CA LEU A 244 4.89 10.55 2.97
C LEU A 244 4.19 9.82 1.80
N GLY A 245 2.89 9.52 1.93
CA GLY A 245 2.03 9.06 0.84
C GLY A 245 1.86 10.14 -0.21
N ASP A 246 1.42 11.33 0.20
CA ASP A 246 1.20 12.47 -0.70
C ASP A 246 2.47 12.86 -1.47
N PHE A 247 3.64 12.78 -0.80
CA PHE A 247 4.92 12.95 -1.46
C PHE A 247 5.19 11.87 -2.51
N GLN A 248 4.99 10.59 -2.17
CA GLN A 248 5.22 9.47 -3.09
C GLN A 248 4.28 9.53 -4.30
N ASP A 249 3.04 9.96 -4.08
CA ASP A 249 2.07 10.14 -5.15
C ASP A 249 2.51 11.24 -6.12
N ALA A 250 3.11 12.33 -5.62
CA ALA A 250 3.69 13.38 -6.45
C ALA A 250 4.90 12.88 -7.27
N VAL A 251 5.78 12.07 -6.68
CA VAL A 251 6.91 11.43 -7.39
C VAL A 251 6.39 10.54 -8.51
N THR A 252 5.45 9.65 -8.21
CA THR A 252 4.87 8.72 -9.20
C THR A 252 4.20 9.47 -10.35
N SER A 253 3.46 10.56 -10.04
CA SER A 253 2.84 11.41 -11.06
C SER A 253 3.88 12.06 -11.98
N ARG A 254 4.98 12.58 -11.42
CA ARG A 254 6.06 13.20 -12.24
C ARG A 254 6.73 12.19 -13.18
N ASP A 255 7.03 10.99 -12.68
CA ASP A 255 7.62 9.94 -13.52
C ASP A 255 6.68 9.58 -14.68
N ARG A 256 5.38 9.63 -14.43
CA ARG A 256 4.37 9.41 -15.47
C ARG A 256 4.31 10.54 -16.46
N ILE A 257 4.30 11.81 -15.99
CA ILE A 257 4.33 13.01 -16.83
C ILE A 257 5.54 12.96 -17.75
N GLN A 258 6.69 12.62 -17.22
CA GLN A 258 7.93 12.57 -18.01
C GLN A 258 7.82 11.56 -19.16
N ARG A 259 7.32 10.35 -18.90
CA ARG A 259 7.10 9.33 -19.94
C ARG A 259 6.15 9.82 -21.02
N LEU A 260 5.03 10.41 -20.64
CA LEU A 260 4.06 10.92 -21.61
C LEU A 260 4.61 12.09 -22.44
N ALA A 261 5.43 12.95 -21.82
CA ALA A 261 6.12 14.01 -22.54
C ALA A 261 7.14 13.46 -23.55
N GLU A 262 7.82 12.36 -23.23
CA GLU A 262 8.72 11.67 -24.15
C GLU A 262 7.95 11.06 -25.32
N GLU A 263 6.84 10.37 -25.07
CA GLU A 263 5.96 9.82 -26.10
C GLU A 263 5.35 10.92 -27.00
N ALA A 264 4.87 12.02 -26.41
CA ALA A 264 4.38 13.17 -27.17
C ALA A 264 5.45 13.79 -28.06
N ARG A 265 6.68 13.90 -27.55
CA ARG A 265 7.83 14.38 -28.34
C ARG A 265 8.15 13.48 -29.53
N GLU A 266 8.08 12.16 -29.35
CA GLU A 266 8.27 11.19 -30.45
C GLU A 266 7.20 11.33 -31.54
N ARG A 267 5.99 11.74 -31.16
CA ARG A 267 4.88 12.06 -32.09
C ARG A 267 5.00 13.46 -32.71
N GLY A 268 5.97 14.28 -32.29
CA GLY A 268 6.15 15.66 -32.75
C GLY A 268 5.16 16.65 -32.16
N GLU A 269 4.58 16.34 -31.03
CA GLU A 269 3.60 17.16 -30.32
C GLU A 269 4.27 18.17 -29.36
N ASP A 270 3.54 19.23 -28.99
CA ASP A 270 4.00 20.20 -27.99
C ASP A 270 3.99 19.57 -26.58
N THR A 271 5.11 19.69 -25.90
CA THR A 271 5.30 19.14 -24.55
C THR A 271 5.27 20.19 -23.44
N PHE A 272 4.94 21.43 -23.75
CA PHE A 272 4.95 22.54 -22.77
C PHE A 272 3.97 22.28 -21.61
N ALA A 273 2.77 21.80 -21.89
CA ALA A 273 1.77 21.47 -20.88
C ALA A 273 2.28 20.38 -19.89
N TYR A 274 2.97 19.37 -20.40
CA TYR A 274 3.59 18.33 -19.55
C TYR A 274 4.66 18.93 -18.63
N GLY A 275 5.48 19.86 -19.13
CA GLY A 275 6.47 20.57 -18.31
C GLY A 275 5.84 21.38 -17.17
N MET A 276 4.71 22.04 -17.43
CA MET A 276 3.95 22.75 -16.40
C MET A 276 3.40 21.80 -15.35
N LEU A 277 2.80 20.68 -15.76
CA LEU A 277 2.26 19.67 -14.85
C LEU A 277 3.37 19.04 -14.01
N TYR A 278 4.52 18.74 -14.62
CA TYR A 278 5.70 18.25 -13.92
C TYR A 278 6.14 19.18 -12.79
N GLN A 279 6.24 20.49 -13.09
CA GLN A 279 6.65 21.49 -12.09
C GLN A 279 5.63 21.59 -10.94
N ARG A 280 4.33 21.56 -11.25
CA ARG A 280 3.29 21.56 -10.22
C ARG A 280 3.36 20.35 -9.28
N GLU A 281 3.62 19.18 -9.84
CA GLU A 281 3.80 17.97 -9.03
C GLU A 281 5.10 18.02 -8.20
N LEU A 282 6.16 18.63 -8.71
CA LEU A 282 7.39 18.86 -7.94
C LEU A 282 7.09 19.75 -6.71
N ASP A 283 6.43 20.89 -6.93
CA ASP A 283 6.06 21.83 -5.87
C ASP A 283 5.13 21.18 -4.84
N ARG A 284 4.19 20.34 -5.29
CA ARG A 284 3.27 19.59 -4.42
C ARG A 284 4.00 18.54 -3.58
N GLY A 285 4.99 17.87 -4.15
CA GLY A 285 5.87 16.95 -3.42
C GLY A 285 6.64 17.68 -2.32
N GLU A 286 7.24 18.82 -2.61
CA GLU A 286 7.93 19.64 -1.61
C GLU A 286 6.96 20.14 -0.52
N GLN A 287 5.76 20.56 -0.88
CA GLN A 287 4.74 20.96 0.07
C GLN A 287 4.28 19.79 0.96
N ALA A 288 4.18 18.58 0.42
CA ALA A 288 3.83 17.38 1.19
C ALA A 288 4.85 17.08 2.29
N LEU A 289 6.12 17.45 2.10
CA LEU A 289 7.16 17.32 3.14
C LEU A 289 7.06 18.40 4.22
N SER A 290 6.22 19.43 4.05
CA SER A 290 6.00 20.40 5.12
C SER A 290 5.46 19.68 6.38
N GLY A 291 6.15 19.86 7.52
CA GLY A 291 5.82 19.16 8.78
C GLY A 291 6.26 17.68 8.85
N TYR A 292 7.09 17.20 7.93
CA TYR A 292 7.73 15.89 8.02
C TYR A 292 8.50 15.70 9.33
N ASP A 293 9.35 16.66 9.70
CA ASP A 293 10.15 16.61 10.92
C ASP A 293 9.27 16.56 12.18
N GLU A 294 8.14 17.27 12.19
CA GLU A 294 7.20 17.18 13.31
C GLU A 294 6.60 15.80 13.41
N ALA A 295 6.21 15.19 12.30
CA ALA A 295 5.69 13.81 12.28
C ALA A 295 6.73 12.80 12.80
N VAL A 296 8.00 12.94 12.42
CA VAL A 296 9.10 12.11 12.93
C VAL A 296 9.31 12.34 14.43
N ARG A 297 9.27 13.61 14.90
CA ARG A 297 9.33 13.91 16.34
C ARG A 297 8.19 13.27 17.14
N GLU A 298 6.99 13.23 16.59
CA GLU A 298 5.85 12.55 17.24
C GLU A 298 6.05 11.04 17.34
N VAL A 299 6.59 10.38 16.30
CA VAL A 299 6.98 8.96 16.36
C VAL A 299 8.00 8.74 17.49
N ARG A 300 9.03 9.59 17.57
CA ARG A 300 10.05 9.53 18.64
C ARG A 300 9.44 9.70 20.03
N LYS A 301 8.55 10.68 20.21
CA LYS A 301 7.87 10.92 21.49
C LYS A 301 6.96 9.74 21.88
N ALA A 302 6.27 9.16 20.92
CA ALA A 302 5.41 8.01 21.16
C ALA A 302 6.22 6.77 21.56
N PHE A 303 7.32 6.49 20.83
CA PHE A 303 8.21 5.36 21.16
C PHE A 303 8.81 5.46 22.58
N LYS A 304 9.28 6.65 22.99
CA LYS A 304 9.86 6.87 24.34
C LYS A 304 8.89 6.62 25.50
N LYS A 305 7.57 6.59 25.23
CA LYS A 305 6.54 6.33 26.24
C LYS A 305 6.21 4.85 26.41
N ILE A 306 6.73 3.99 25.55
CA ILE A 306 6.52 2.55 25.67
C ILE A 306 7.50 2.01 26.72
N LYS A 307 6.96 1.23 27.64
CA LYS A 307 7.73 0.49 28.63
C LYS A 307 7.39 -0.98 28.45
N PRO A 308 8.37 -1.91 28.59
CA PRO A 308 8.12 -3.34 28.55
C PRO A 308 7.19 -3.80 29.69
#